data_ab3d2f15530f735644592692543bd401
#
_entry.id   ab3d2f15530f735644592692543bd401
#
_cell.length_a   1.000
_cell.length_b   1.000
_cell.length_c   1.000
_cell.angle_alpha   90.00
_cell.angle_beta   90.00
_cell.angle_gamma   90.00
#
_symmetry.space_group_name_H-M   'P 1'
#
loop_
_entity.id
_entity.type
_entity.pdbx_description
1 polymer ?
#
loop_
_entity_poly.entity_id
_entity_poly.type
_entity_poly.pdbx_seq_one_letter_code
_entity_poly.pdbx_strand_id
1 'polypeptide(L)'
;MLYTLANFSLIRLIIVSLPNNNYLNKRLLKLNVGFLLSEGPGNSHLMPINIPERVQVDDDLYLESLAGELLLTRTKEGILGQGTLQVTNKRECDRCLDIFQHQFDVDVEELFAFPADIEKSVFSVDSTGYINLGVLLREEVLIEESYRVICKEDCQGLSIETGVNLNHEQENMDEVEIYDIDTSIDPRLAVLKQLLDNKK
;
A
#
# COMPACT_ATOMS: atom_id res chain seq x y z
N MET A 1 24.31 41.20 -34.55
CA MET A 1 23.28 40.69 -35.47
C MET A 1 23.19 39.18 -35.35
N LEU A 2 21.97 38.68 -35.14
CA LEU A 2 21.49 37.29 -35.26
C LEU A 2 21.85 36.31 -34.10
N TYR A 3 20.96 36.19 -33.15
CA TYR A 3 19.92 35.22 -32.80
C TYR A 3 20.30 33.74 -33.03
N THR A 4 20.46 33.01 -31.96
CA THR A 4 20.19 31.58 -31.93
C THR A 4 19.25 31.29 -30.77
N LEU A 5 18.02 30.95 -31.12
CA LEU A 5 16.95 30.54 -30.25
C LEU A 5 17.21 29.14 -29.71
N ALA A 6 17.15 29.02 -28.41
CA ALA A 6 17.11 27.76 -27.71
C ALA A 6 15.78 27.04 -28.01
N ASN A 7 15.83 25.89 -28.65
CA ASN A 7 14.72 24.96 -28.76
C ASN A 7 14.60 24.17 -27.46
N PHE A 8 13.75 24.65 -26.55
CA PHE A 8 13.18 23.87 -25.47
C PHE A 8 12.10 22.95 -26.08
N SER A 9 12.47 21.72 -26.38
CA SER A 9 11.54 20.70 -26.79
C SER A 9 10.66 20.29 -25.61
N LEU A 10 9.47 20.86 -25.57
CA LEU A 10 8.35 20.44 -24.72
C LEU A 10 8.03 18.98 -25.04
N ILE A 11 8.41 18.08 -24.15
CA ILE A 11 7.83 16.74 -24.10
C ILE A 11 6.38 16.92 -23.65
N ARG A 12 5.51 16.99 -24.63
CA ARG A 12 4.06 16.99 -24.46
C ARG A 12 3.67 15.61 -23.96
N LEU A 13 3.46 15.48 -22.66
CA LEU A 13 2.76 14.32 -22.11
C LEU A 13 1.40 14.23 -22.81
N ILE A 14 1.25 13.22 -23.66
CA ILE A 14 -0.05 12.84 -24.20
C ILE A 14 -0.81 12.19 -23.04
N ILE A 15 -1.62 12.97 -22.36
CA ILE A 15 -2.65 12.46 -21.46
C ILE A 15 -3.68 11.78 -22.35
N VAL A 16 -3.52 10.49 -22.57
CA VAL A 16 -4.58 9.66 -23.11
C VAL A 16 -5.63 9.58 -22.01
N SER A 17 -6.76 10.23 -22.24
CA SER A 17 -7.93 10.14 -21.38
C SER A 17 -8.43 8.70 -21.35
N LEU A 18 -8.05 7.97 -20.29
CA LEU A 18 -8.54 6.63 -20.01
C LEU A 18 -9.91 6.71 -19.32
N PRO A 19 -10.76 5.71 -19.50
CA PRO A 19 -12.11 5.71 -18.94
C PRO A 19 -12.03 5.71 -17.41
N ASN A 20 -12.67 6.64 -16.78
CA ASN A 20 -13.13 6.81 -15.38
C ASN A 20 -12.51 5.95 -14.24
N ASN A 21 -11.29 5.49 -14.37
CA ASN A 21 -10.56 4.85 -13.31
C ASN A 21 -9.76 5.92 -12.55
N ASN A 22 -10.15 6.18 -11.32
CA ASN A 22 -9.53 7.17 -10.42
C ASN A 22 -8.14 6.73 -9.91
N TYR A 23 -7.39 5.95 -10.69
CA TYR A 23 -6.07 5.45 -10.31
C TYR A 23 -5.14 5.26 -11.53
N LEU A 24 -3.85 5.38 -11.29
CA LEU A 24 -2.80 5.13 -12.26
C LEU A 24 -2.59 3.62 -12.49
N ASN A 25 -2.22 3.27 -13.71
CA ASN A 25 -2.03 1.87 -14.09
C ASN A 25 -0.75 1.29 -13.48
N LYS A 26 -0.78 0.01 -13.09
CA LYS A 26 0.36 -0.79 -12.58
C LYS A 26 1.61 -0.78 -13.48
N ARG A 27 1.52 -0.31 -14.73
CA ARG A 27 2.69 -0.13 -15.61
C ARG A 27 3.71 0.87 -15.07
N LEU A 28 3.30 1.82 -14.22
CA LEU A 28 4.20 2.78 -13.58
C LEU A 28 5.13 2.13 -12.55
N LEU A 29 4.78 0.94 -12.06
CA LEU A 29 5.60 0.16 -11.15
C LEU A 29 6.66 -0.70 -11.86
N LYS A 30 6.80 -0.56 -13.18
CA LYS A 30 7.86 -1.20 -13.95
C LYS A 30 9.03 -0.25 -14.12
N LEU A 31 10.17 -0.60 -13.55
CA LEU A 31 11.42 0.16 -13.68
C LEU A 31 12.29 -0.41 -14.78
N ASN A 32 12.78 0.44 -15.68
CA ASN A 32 13.75 0.05 -16.70
C ASN A 32 15.15 -0.05 -16.07
N VAL A 33 15.72 -1.24 -16.10
CA VAL A 33 17.06 -1.54 -15.57
C VAL A 33 18.01 -2.10 -16.66
N GLY A 34 17.58 -2.06 -17.92
CA GLY A 34 18.36 -2.57 -19.05
C GLY A 34 19.72 -1.90 -19.20
N PHE A 35 19.83 -0.62 -18.82
CA PHE A 35 21.11 0.10 -18.82
C PHE A 35 22.09 -0.51 -17.81
N LEU A 36 21.65 -0.85 -16.60
CA LEU A 36 22.47 -1.50 -15.57
C LEU A 36 22.96 -2.88 -16.03
N LEU A 37 22.13 -3.62 -16.75
CA LEU A 37 22.52 -4.92 -17.28
C LEU A 37 23.68 -4.79 -18.27
N SER A 38 23.74 -3.70 -19.03
CA SER A 38 24.81 -3.43 -20.02
C SER A 38 26.12 -2.94 -19.38
N GLU A 39 26.06 -2.30 -18.20
CA GLU A 39 27.24 -1.75 -17.52
C GLU A 39 28.10 -2.81 -16.81
N GLY A 40 27.54 -3.97 -16.54
CA GLY A 40 28.23 -5.06 -15.87
C GLY A 40 28.19 -5.02 -14.33
N PRO A 41 28.64 -6.10 -13.66
CA PRO A 41 28.56 -6.21 -12.20
C PRO A 41 29.39 -5.16 -11.46
N GLY A 42 28.85 -4.65 -10.36
CA GLY A 42 29.48 -3.67 -9.48
C GLY A 42 28.99 -2.23 -9.69
N ASN A 43 28.27 -1.95 -10.77
CA ASN A 43 27.67 -0.63 -10.98
C ASN A 43 26.38 -0.47 -10.21
N SER A 44 26.12 0.74 -9.71
CA SER A 44 24.94 1.07 -8.92
C SER A 44 24.32 2.38 -9.39
N HIS A 45 23.01 2.45 -9.39
CA HIS A 45 22.26 3.67 -9.68
C HIS A 45 21.15 3.90 -8.66
N LEU A 46 21.05 5.14 -8.19
CA LEU A 46 19.95 5.57 -7.34
C LEU A 46 18.75 5.91 -8.22
N MET A 47 17.63 5.23 -7.97
CA MET A 47 16.38 5.42 -8.69
C MET A 47 15.33 6.08 -7.78
N PRO A 48 15.03 7.37 -7.98
CA PRO A 48 13.96 8.02 -7.24
C PRO A 48 12.59 7.52 -7.74
N ILE A 49 11.71 7.24 -6.80
CA ILE A 49 10.32 6.84 -7.03
C ILE A 49 9.42 7.91 -6.42
N ASN A 50 8.54 8.49 -7.21
CA ASN A 50 7.58 9.47 -6.74
C ASN A 50 6.28 9.36 -7.54
N ILE A 51 5.30 8.70 -6.94
CA ILE A 51 3.95 8.52 -7.49
C ILE A 51 2.98 9.14 -6.48
N PRO A 52 2.65 10.43 -6.65
CA PRO A 52 1.80 11.15 -5.70
C PRO A 52 0.31 10.86 -5.87
N GLU A 53 -0.06 10.10 -6.88
CA GLU A 53 -1.44 9.77 -7.21
C GLU A 53 -1.71 8.29 -6.94
N ARG A 54 -2.99 7.98 -6.73
CA ARG A 54 -3.43 6.61 -6.49
C ARG A 54 -3.01 5.68 -7.62
N VAL A 55 -2.29 4.62 -7.27
CA VAL A 55 -1.78 3.62 -8.22
C VAL A 55 -2.31 2.24 -7.86
N GLN A 56 -2.69 1.48 -8.88
CA GLN A 56 -3.03 0.07 -8.72
C GLN A 56 -1.75 -0.77 -8.67
N VAL A 57 -1.56 -1.49 -7.59
CA VAL A 57 -0.46 -2.46 -7.42
C VAL A 57 -0.89 -3.83 -7.95
N ASP A 58 -2.06 -4.29 -7.50
CA ASP A 58 -2.68 -5.53 -7.94
C ASP A 58 -4.20 -5.37 -8.06
N ASP A 59 -4.93 -6.44 -8.37
CA ASP A 59 -6.37 -6.39 -8.61
C ASP A 59 -7.16 -5.88 -7.40
N ASP A 60 -6.68 -6.16 -6.19
CA ASP A 60 -7.29 -5.82 -4.90
C ASP A 60 -6.49 -4.80 -4.07
N LEU A 61 -5.27 -4.43 -4.50
CA LEU A 61 -4.39 -3.53 -3.77
C LEU A 61 -4.16 -2.21 -4.50
N TYR A 62 -4.49 -1.13 -3.82
CA TYR A 62 -4.26 0.25 -4.28
C TYR A 62 -3.47 1.03 -3.23
N LEU A 63 -2.48 1.79 -3.69
CA LEU A 63 -1.77 2.77 -2.89
C LEU A 63 -2.23 4.17 -3.26
N GLU A 64 -2.41 5.04 -2.28
CA GLU A 64 -2.77 6.44 -2.51
C GLU A 64 -1.55 7.26 -2.95
N SER A 65 -0.36 6.91 -2.43
CA SER A 65 0.92 7.44 -2.88
C SER A 65 2.07 6.47 -2.62
N LEU A 66 3.14 6.63 -3.37
CA LEU A 66 4.40 5.90 -3.22
C LEU A 66 5.56 6.86 -3.47
N ALA A 67 6.48 7.00 -2.50
CA ALA A 67 7.64 7.86 -2.62
C ALA A 67 8.86 7.22 -1.97
N GLY A 68 10.06 7.52 -2.47
CA GLY A 68 11.32 7.04 -1.90
C GLY A 68 12.41 6.90 -2.93
N GLU A 69 13.46 6.18 -2.57
CA GLU A 69 14.61 5.97 -3.44
C GLU A 69 15.07 4.51 -3.32
N LEU A 70 15.37 3.89 -4.45
CA LEU A 70 15.98 2.56 -4.51
C LEU A 70 17.37 2.65 -5.12
N LEU A 71 18.35 2.13 -4.39
CA LEU A 71 19.69 1.86 -4.92
C LEU A 71 19.65 0.52 -5.66
N LEU A 72 19.79 0.57 -6.97
CA LEU A 72 19.83 -0.61 -7.83
C LEU A 72 21.29 -0.95 -8.16
N THR A 73 21.75 -2.10 -7.70
CA THR A 73 23.15 -2.55 -7.88
C THR A 73 23.21 -3.78 -8.77
N ARG A 74 24.01 -3.74 -9.84
CA ARG A 74 24.24 -4.89 -10.70
C ARG A 74 25.18 -5.88 -10.01
N THR A 75 24.67 -7.08 -9.74
CA THR A 75 25.42 -8.22 -9.19
C THR A 75 25.69 -9.25 -10.29
N LYS A 76 26.39 -10.33 -9.97
CA LYS A 76 26.60 -11.45 -10.93
C LYS A 76 25.28 -12.21 -11.21
N GLU A 77 24.38 -12.25 -10.24
CA GLU A 77 23.15 -13.06 -10.27
C GLU A 77 21.93 -12.26 -10.74
N GLY A 78 22.02 -10.92 -10.73
CA GLY A 78 20.90 -10.08 -11.09
C GLY A 78 21.10 -8.61 -10.70
N ILE A 79 20.02 -7.96 -10.33
CA ILE A 79 20.01 -6.60 -9.82
C ILE A 79 19.48 -6.63 -8.38
N LEU A 80 20.33 -6.20 -7.44
CA LEU A 80 19.96 -6.02 -6.06
C LEU A 80 19.31 -4.63 -5.92
N GLY A 81 18.07 -4.59 -5.43
CA GLY A 81 17.35 -3.36 -5.07
C GLY A 81 17.37 -3.18 -3.56
N GLN A 82 17.85 -2.03 -3.10
CA GLN A 82 17.90 -1.69 -1.67
C GLN A 82 17.40 -0.26 -1.46
N GLY A 83 16.58 -0.05 -0.43
CA GLY A 83 16.09 1.28 -0.07
C GLY A 83 14.83 1.22 0.75
N THR A 84 14.31 2.39 1.12
CA THR A 84 13.07 2.53 1.87
C THR A 84 12.06 3.29 1.02
N LEU A 85 10.86 2.74 0.91
CA LEU A 85 9.74 3.33 0.20
C LEU A 85 8.63 3.69 1.18
N GLN A 86 8.24 4.95 1.19
CA GLN A 86 7.11 5.44 1.95
C GLN A 86 5.82 5.17 1.18
N VAL A 87 4.95 4.42 1.78
CA VAL A 87 3.67 3.98 1.23
C VAL A 87 2.52 4.65 1.98
N THR A 88 1.51 5.09 1.25
CA THR A 88 0.25 5.55 1.84
C THR A 88 -0.88 4.72 1.27
N ASN A 89 -1.71 4.13 2.12
CA ASN A 89 -2.93 3.45 1.73
C ASN A 89 -4.13 3.91 2.56
N LYS A 90 -5.35 3.59 2.09
CA LYS A 90 -6.56 3.79 2.88
C LYS A 90 -6.84 2.57 3.72
N ARG A 91 -7.02 2.80 5.02
CA ARG A 91 -7.34 1.75 5.99
C ARG A 91 -8.54 2.15 6.83
N GLU A 92 -9.25 1.15 7.29
CA GLU A 92 -10.28 1.31 8.31
C GLU A 92 -9.64 1.20 9.70
N CYS A 93 -10.02 2.11 10.59
CA CYS A 93 -9.53 2.10 11.98
C CYS A 93 -10.17 0.96 12.76
N ASP A 94 -9.36 0.11 13.42
CA ASP A 94 -9.85 -1.04 14.19
C ASP A 94 -10.64 -0.66 15.47
N ARG A 95 -10.69 0.64 15.82
CA ARG A 95 -11.43 1.13 16.97
C ARG A 95 -12.72 1.84 16.61
N CYS A 96 -12.68 2.75 15.65
CA CYS A 96 -13.82 3.62 15.33
C CYS A 96 -14.42 3.37 13.96
N LEU A 97 -13.83 2.47 13.17
CA LEU A 97 -14.23 2.09 11.81
C LEU A 97 -14.17 3.23 10.77
N ASP A 98 -13.61 4.38 11.16
CA ASP A 98 -13.36 5.45 10.18
C ASP A 98 -12.27 5.07 9.20
N ILE A 99 -12.48 5.45 7.94
CA ILE A 99 -11.45 5.31 6.90
C ILE A 99 -10.47 6.46 7.02
N PHE A 100 -9.18 6.15 7.10
CA PHE A 100 -8.12 7.14 7.18
C PHE A 100 -6.94 6.78 6.26
N GLN A 101 -6.05 7.75 6.03
CA GLN A 101 -4.81 7.51 5.32
C GLN A 101 -3.77 7.00 6.30
N HIS A 102 -3.33 5.77 6.06
CA HIS A 102 -2.26 5.14 6.82
C HIS A 102 -0.97 5.21 6.01
N GLN A 103 0.06 5.80 6.61
CA GLN A 103 1.39 5.95 6.02
C GLN A 103 2.39 5.13 6.80
N PHE A 104 3.21 4.38 6.09
CA PHE A 104 4.26 3.54 6.67
C PHE A 104 5.42 3.40 5.69
N ASP A 105 6.56 2.98 6.20
CA ASP A 105 7.77 2.77 5.43
C ASP A 105 7.93 1.28 5.15
N VAL A 106 8.31 0.96 3.91
CA VAL A 106 8.61 -0.40 3.44
C VAL A 106 10.09 -0.46 3.12
N ASP A 107 10.80 -1.31 3.82
CA ASP A 107 12.22 -1.55 3.55
C ASP A 107 12.35 -2.62 2.47
N VAL A 108 13.01 -2.25 1.39
CA VAL A 108 13.26 -3.12 0.24
C VAL A 108 14.70 -3.60 0.28
N GLU A 109 14.90 -4.91 0.26
CA GLU A 109 16.20 -5.56 0.06
C GLU A 109 16.02 -6.85 -0.73
N GLU A 110 15.87 -6.71 -2.08
CA GLU A 110 15.52 -7.83 -2.92
C GLU A 110 16.40 -7.98 -4.17
N LEU A 111 16.68 -9.23 -4.53
CA LEU A 111 17.44 -9.60 -5.72
C LEU A 111 16.51 -9.95 -6.89
N PHE A 112 16.52 -9.13 -7.91
CA PHE A 112 15.87 -9.41 -9.20
C PHE A 112 16.79 -10.24 -10.08
N ALA A 113 16.57 -11.53 -10.17
CA ALA A 113 17.43 -12.47 -10.88
C ALA A 113 17.54 -12.17 -12.38
N PHE A 114 18.78 -12.31 -12.92
CA PHE A 114 19.05 -12.22 -14.36
C PHE A 114 20.25 -13.10 -14.76
N PRO A 115 20.09 -14.02 -15.70
CA PRO A 115 18.85 -14.37 -16.42
C PRO A 115 17.75 -14.86 -15.46
N ALA A 116 16.50 -14.70 -15.87
CA ALA A 116 15.36 -15.09 -15.05
C ALA A 116 15.42 -16.61 -14.75
N ASP A 117 15.61 -16.94 -13.48
CA ASP A 117 15.59 -18.31 -12.98
C ASP A 117 14.39 -18.45 -12.03
N ILE A 118 13.25 -18.83 -12.58
CA ILE A 118 11.97 -18.92 -11.88
C ILE A 118 12.03 -19.94 -10.72
N GLU A 119 12.93 -20.92 -10.79
CA GLU A 119 13.07 -21.92 -9.73
C GLU A 119 13.80 -21.37 -8.49
N LYS A 120 14.62 -20.32 -8.67
CA LYS A 120 15.46 -19.77 -7.60
C LYS A 120 15.03 -18.41 -7.08
N SER A 121 14.27 -17.66 -7.84
CA SER A 121 13.86 -16.32 -7.44
C SER A 121 12.44 -16.01 -7.88
N VAL A 122 11.64 -15.48 -6.93
CA VAL A 122 10.29 -14.95 -7.19
C VAL A 122 10.38 -13.71 -8.04
N PHE A 123 11.43 -12.89 -7.82
CA PHE A 123 11.64 -11.63 -8.52
C PHE A 123 12.68 -11.80 -9.63
N SER A 124 12.39 -11.29 -10.81
CA SER A 124 13.30 -11.39 -11.95
C SER A 124 13.22 -10.16 -12.84
N VAL A 125 14.30 -9.94 -13.59
CA VAL A 125 14.31 -8.97 -14.69
C VAL A 125 13.68 -9.62 -15.90
N ASP A 126 12.71 -8.97 -16.52
CA ASP A 126 12.06 -9.49 -17.71
C ASP A 126 12.99 -9.43 -18.95
N SER A 127 12.60 -10.10 -20.04
CA SER A 127 13.38 -10.14 -21.29
C SER A 127 13.55 -8.76 -21.96
N THR A 128 12.78 -7.76 -21.55
CA THR A 128 12.84 -6.40 -22.05
C THR A 128 13.65 -5.46 -21.15
N GLY A 129 14.24 -5.98 -20.06
CA GLY A 129 15.08 -5.24 -19.13
C GLY A 129 14.30 -4.42 -18.12
N TYR A 130 13.10 -4.86 -17.72
CA TYR A 130 12.31 -4.23 -16.67
C TYR A 130 12.20 -5.13 -15.45
N ILE A 131 12.16 -4.51 -14.28
CA ILE A 131 11.73 -5.12 -13.02
C ILE A 131 10.32 -4.65 -12.70
N ASN A 132 9.53 -5.52 -12.08
CA ASN A 132 8.17 -5.19 -11.66
C ASN A 132 8.11 -5.02 -10.14
N LEU A 133 8.03 -3.78 -9.68
CA LEU A 133 7.89 -3.47 -8.26
C LEU A 133 6.50 -3.84 -7.70
N GLY A 134 5.50 -4.02 -8.56
CA GLY A 134 4.14 -4.35 -8.09
C GLY A 134 4.07 -5.64 -7.29
N VAL A 135 4.80 -6.68 -7.74
CA VAL A 135 4.84 -7.98 -7.03
C VAL A 135 5.51 -7.81 -5.67
N LEU A 136 6.67 -7.14 -5.63
CA LEU A 136 7.39 -6.84 -4.40
C LEU A 136 6.54 -6.01 -3.43
N LEU A 137 5.98 -4.89 -3.90
CA LEU A 137 5.16 -4.02 -3.08
C LEU A 137 3.92 -4.73 -2.52
N ARG A 138 3.33 -5.67 -3.27
CA ARG A 138 2.23 -6.47 -2.76
C ARG A 138 2.65 -7.29 -1.55
N GLU A 139 3.77 -7.99 -1.64
CA GLU A 139 4.27 -8.84 -0.56
C GLU A 139 4.65 -8.01 0.66
N GLU A 140 5.44 -6.95 0.48
CA GLU A 140 5.91 -6.10 1.56
C GLU A 140 4.77 -5.32 2.24
N VAL A 141 3.84 -4.76 1.46
CA VAL A 141 2.68 -4.05 2.02
C VAL A 141 1.81 -4.99 2.85
N LEU A 142 1.59 -6.24 2.40
CA LEU A 142 0.80 -7.21 3.17
C LEU A 142 1.51 -7.64 4.47
N ILE A 143 2.85 -7.66 4.48
CA ILE A 143 3.64 -7.96 5.69
C ILE A 143 3.55 -6.80 6.68
N GLU A 144 3.72 -5.57 6.21
CA GLU A 144 3.68 -4.35 7.01
C GLU A 144 2.26 -3.97 7.44
N GLU A 145 1.25 -4.46 6.76
CA GLU A 145 -0.14 -4.28 7.18
C GLU A 145 -0.36 -4.86 8.58
N SER A 146 -0.08 -4.02 9.58
CA SER A 146 -0.18 -4.36 10.99
C SER A 146 -1.53 -5.00 11.34
N TYR A 147 -1.53 -5.92 12.31
CA TYR A 147 -2.75 -6.55 12.82
C TYR A 147 -3.74 -5.55 13.42
N ARG A 148 -3.25 -4.38 13.85
CA ARG A 148 -4.10 -3.32 14.42
C ARG A 148 -3.62 -1.97 13.93
N VAL A 149 -4.53 -1.29 13.23
CA VAL A 149 -4.30 0.05 12.71
C VAL A 149 -5.31 1.00 13.33
N ILE A 150 -4.83 2.08 13.93
CA ILE A 150 -5.67 3.10 14.58
C ILE A 150 -5.46 4.45 13.90
N CYS A 151 -6.55 5.21 13.70
CA CYS A 151 -6.50 6.49 13.01
C CYS A 151 -5.69 7.56 13.75
N LYS A 152 -5.68 7.51 15.08
CA LYS A 152 -4.95 8.39 15.99
C LYS A 152 -4.78 7.73 17.34
N GLU A 153 -3.74 8.10 18.08
CA GLU A 153 -3.41 7.50 19.38
C GLU A 153 -4.54 7.66 20.41
N ASP A 154 -5.23 8.79 20.40
CA ASP A 154 -6.34 9.14 21.28
C ASP A 154 -7.72 8.73 20.74
N CYS A 155 -7.76 7.83 19.74
CA CYS A 155 -9.01 7.34 19.18
C CYS A 155 -9.90 6.71 20.25
N GLN A 156 -11.11 7.23 20.42
CA GLN A 156 -12.06 6.80 21.46
C GLN A 156 -12.85 5.55 21.04
N GLY A 157 -12.86 5.23 19.76
CA GLY A 157 -13.56 4.05 19.24
C GLY A 157 -15.07 4.22 19.12
N LEU A 158 -15.78 3.09 19.21
CA LEU A 158 -17.23 3.02 19.21
C LEU A 158 -17.77 2.91 20.63
N SER A 159 -18.94 3.48 20.89
CA SER A 159 -19.70 3.23 22.12
C SER A 159 -20.11 1.78 22.20
N ILE A 160 -19.91 1.16 23.37
CA ILE A 160 -20.30 -0.24 23.60
C ILE A 160 -21.84 -0.39 23.63
N GLU A 161 -22.54 0.65 24.05
CA GLU A 161 -24.00 0.62 24.20
C GLU A 161 -24.73 0.90 22.90
N THR A 162 -24.26 1.91 22.15
CA THR A 162 -24.97 2.44 20.98
C THR A 162 -24.30 2.11 19.64
N GLY A 163 -23.01 1.70 19.67
CA GLY A 163 -22.21 1.53 18.44
C GLY A 163 -21.85 2.85 17.74
N VAL A 164 -22.16 3.99 18.33
CA VAL A 164 -21.85 5.31 17.76
C VAL A 164 -20.35 5.59 17.89
N ASN A 165 -19.78 6.24 16.90
CA ASN A 165 -18.39 6.66 16.89
C ASN A 165 -18.17 7.83 17.85
N LEU A 166 -17.45 7.58 18.94
CA LEU A 166 -17.20 8.56 20.01
C LEU A 166 -16.29 9.71 19.57
N ASN A 167 -15.60 9.59 18.45
CA ASN A 167 -14.81 10.70 17.90
C ASN A 167 -15.68 11.76 17.21
N HIS A 168 -16.94 11.44 16.89
CA HIS A 168 -17.89 12.29 16.18
C HIS A 168 -19.11 12.69 17.01
N GLU A 169 -19.12 12.39 18.33
CA GLU A 169 -20.28 12.61 19.22
C GLU A 169 -20.82 14.05 19.24
N GLN A 170 -20.03 15.02 18.82
CA GLN A 170 -20.48 16.42 18.84
C GLN A 170 -21.39 16.80 17.64
N GLU A 171 -21.46 15.98 16.61
CA GLU A 171 -22.23 16.32 15.40
C GLU A 171 -23.60 15.62 15.30
N ASN A 172 -23.87 14.57 16.09
CA ASN A 172 -25.03 13.70 15.89
C ASN A 172 -25.90 13.48 17.14
N MET A 173 -26.02 14.47 18.02
CA MET A 173 -26.89 14.32 19.21
C MET A 173 -28.40 14.31 18.93
N ASP A 174 -28.83 14.44 17.67
CA ASP A 174 -30.22 14.69 17.38
C ASP A 174 -31.05 13.51 16.91
N GLU A 175 -30.62 12.32 16.75
CA GLU A 175 -31.50 11.15 16.43
C GLU A 175 -30.79 9.78 16.59
N VAL A 176 -30.54 9.37 17.83
CA VAL A 176 -30.32 7.94 18.08
C VAL A 176 -31.62 7.32 18.55
N GLU A 177 -32.36 6.68 17.66
CA GLU A 177 -33.40 5.73 18.06
C GLU A 177 -32.74 4.61 18.85
N ILE A 178 -32.92 4.60 20.17
CA ILE A 178 -32.48 3.50 21.02
C ILE A 178 -33.35 2.28 20.65
N TYR A 179 -32.81 1.40 19.86
CA TYR A 179 -33.43 0.09 19.66
C TYR A 179 -33.36 -0.65 20.99
N ASP A 180 -34.52 -1.00 21.55
CA ASP A 180 -34.59 -1.90 22.71
C ASP A 180 -33.85 -3.21 22.35
N ILE A 181 -32.65 -3.36 22.90
CA ILE A 181 -31.89 -4.60 22.76
C ILE A 181 -32.72 -5.66 23.51
N ASP A 182 -33.34 -6.56 22.77
CA ASP A 182 -34.00 -7.72 23.33
C ASP A 182 -32.97 -8.49 24.18
N THR A 183 -33.07 -8.30 25.51
CA THR A 183 -32.21 -8.95 26.50
C THR A 183 -32.51 -10.44 26.68
N SER A 184 -33.36 -11.01 25.82
CA SER A 184 -33.63 -12.44 25.81
C SER A 184 -32.35 -13.21 25.43
N ILE A 185 -31.88 -14.03 26.35
CA ILE A 185 -30.74 -14.91 26.11
C ILE A 185 -31.14 -15.92 25.02
N ASP A 186 -30.37 -16.01 23.93
CA ASP A 186 -30.57 -17.03 22.90
C ASP A 186 -30.72 -18.39 23.58
N PRO A 187 -31.82 -19.15 23.32
CA PRO A 187 -32.08 -20.45 23.94
C PRO A 187 -30.92 -21.44 23.82
N ARG A 188 -30.12 -21.31 22.76
CA ARG A 188 -28.93 -22.14 22.53
C ARG A 188 -27.81 -21.83 23.50
N LEU A 189 -27.73 -20.61 24.03
CA LEU A 189 -26.74 -20.15 24.99
C LEU A 189 -27.21 -20.31 26.45
N ALA A 190 -28.49 -20.60 26.67
CA ALA A 190 -29.06 -20.75 28.03
C ALA A 190 -28.35 -21.85 28.86
N VAL A 191 -27.82 -22.87 28.18
CA VAL A 191 -27.03 -23.94 28.86
C VAL A 191 -25.74 -23.40 29.48
N LEU A 192 -25.12 -22.35 28.89
CA LEU A 192 -23.90 -21.76 29.43
C LEU A 192 -24.13 -21.03 30.76
N LYS A 193 -25.34 -20.54 31.01
CA LYS A 193 -25.73 -19.93 32.27
C LYS A 193 -25.63 -20.92 33.43
N GLN A 194 -25.98 -22.20 33.22
CA GLN A 194 -25.87 -23.24 34.21
C GLN A 194 -24.42 -23.52 34.65
N LEU A 195 -23.45 -23.28 33.75
CA LEU A 195 -22.04 -23.45 34.08
C LEU A 195 -21.49 -22.31 34.95
N LEU A 196 -22.08 -21.13 34.88
CA LEU A 196 -21.74 -19.98 35.74
C LEU A 196 -22.30 -20.18 37.18
N ASP A 197 -23.52 -20.73 37.29
CA ASP A 197 -24.20 -20.93 38.57
C ASP A 197 -23.59 -22.11 39.38
N ASN A 198 -22.98 -23.08 38.70
CA ASN A 198 -22.31 -24.25 39.35
C ASN A 198 -20.89 -23.94 39.87
N LYS A 199 -20.42 -22.70 39.83
CA LYS A 199 -19.07 -22.28 40.24
C LYS A 199 -19.05 -21.56 41.59
N LYS A 200 -20.11 -21.72 42.42
CA LYS A 200 -20.16 -21.23 43.80
C LYS A 200 -19.93 -22.37 44.79
#